data_750f9e79397e224f820f39cede9c8be1
#
_entry.id   750f9e79397e224f820f39cede9c8be1
#
_cell.length_a   1.000
_cell.length_b   1.000
_cell.length_c   1.000
_cell.angle_alpha   90.00
_cell.angle_beta   90.00
_cell.angle_gamma   90.00
#
_symmetry.space_group_name_H-M   'P 1'
#
loop_
_entity.id
_entity.type
_entity.pdbx_description
1 polymer ?
#
loop_
_entity_poly.entity_id
_entity_poly.type
_entity_poly.pdbx_seq_one_letter_code
_entity_poly.pdbx_strand_id
1 'polypeptide(L)'
;SYYTLGDTIDYYYGNLLPSTGYLKLFDIVKYYDGLLLRIPSRENPSMLEEVVKQEKMLDVFKEYLNWSYIMGLNNAGDFNLACEEGHATDLINVAEALQEKKIAQIADTIFHRGENGNRVKLVLIAGPSSSGKTTFSKRLSIQLMTNGLKPFPISLDNYFVDREETPLDENGNYDYESLYALDLELFNQQLQALLRGEEVELPRFNFSLGKKEYKGDKLKIEDNTILILEGIHALNPELTPHIPAERKFKIYVSALTTISLDDHNWIPTTDNRLLRRIIRDFNYRGYSARETISRWPSVRAGEDKWIFPYQENADVMFNSALLFEFAVLRLHAEPVSYTHLTLPTKLEV
;
A
#
# COMPACT_ATOMS: atom_id res chain seq x y z
N SER A 1 -27.86 14.07 1.55
CA SER A 1 -29.23 13.56 1.33
C SER A 1 -29.53 12.51 2.37
N TYR A 2 -30.77 12.41 2.83
CA TYR A 2 -31.25 11.31 3.66
C TYR A 2 -32.22 10.44 2.85
N TYR A 3 -32.33 9.19 3.23
CA TYR A 3 -33.20 8.20 2.59
C TYR A 3 -34.01 7.47 3.63
N THR A 4 -35.17 6.95 3.22
CA THR A 4 -36.04 6.17 4.07
C THR A 4 -36.23 4.77 3.49
N LEU A 5 -36.20 3.75 4.37
CA LEU A 5 -36.50 2.37 4.03
C LEU A 5 -37.46 1.83 5.11
N GLY A 6 -38.75 1.75 4.80
CA GLY A 6 -39.79 1.54 5.83
C GLY A 6 -39.74 2.65 6.86
N ASP A 7 -39.60 2.28 8.13
CA ASP A 7 -39.51 3.20 9.26
C ASP A 7 -38.09 3.66 9.60
N THR A 8 -37.08 3.15 8.88
CA THR A 8 -35.67 3.51 9.07
C THR A 8 -35.31 4.71 8.23
N ILE A 9 -34.69 5.71 8.84
CA ILE A 9 -34.15 6.90 8.18
C ILE A 9 -32.64 6.91 8.37
N ASP A 10 -31.92 7.09 7.28
CA ASP A 10 -30.46 7.20 7.32
C ASP A 10 -29.94 8.14 6.23
N TYR A 11 -28.67 8.54 6.31
CA TYR A 11 -28.04 9.38 5.31
C TYR A 11 -26.88 8.67 4.62
N TYR A 12 -26.62 9.07 3.37
CA TYR A 12 -25.55 8.50 2.56
C TYR A 12 -24.83 9.60 1.79
N TYR A 13 -23.53 9.44 1.61
CA TYR A 13 -22.70 10.41 0.88
C TYR A 13 -22.90 10.35 -0.63
N GLY A 14 -23.30 9.20 -1.16
CA GLY A 14 -23.58 8.98 -2.58
C GLY A 14 -25.07 9.02 -2.91
N ASN A 15 -25.37 8.88 -4.19
CA ASN A 15 -26.73 8.73 -4.66
C ASN A 15 -27.18 7.28 -4.52
N LEU A 16 -28.35 7.07 -3.96
CA LEU A 16 -29.00 5.77 -3.94
C LEU A 16 -30.04 5.67 -5.08
N LEU A 17 -30.34 4.44 -5.45
CA LEU A 17 -31.43 4.18 -6.38
C LEU A 17 -32.78 4.55 -5.77
N PRO A 18 -33.75 5.01 -6.57
CA PRO A 18 -35.09 5.42 -6.06
C PRO A 18 -35.86 4.26 -5.44
N SER A 19 -35.54 3.02 -5.77
CA SER A 19 -36.19 1.83 -5.25
C SER A 19 -35.24 0.63 -5.28
N THR A 20 -35.32 -0.23 -4.28
CA THR A 20 -34.65 -1.53 -4.24
C THR A 20 -35.05 -2.46 -5.38
N GLY A 21 -36.19 -2.23 -6.03
CA GLY A 21 -36.64 -2.97 -7.21
C GLY A 21 -35.73 -2.87 -8.42
N TYR A 22 -34.79 -1.92 -8.45
CA TYR A 22 -33.76 -1.84 -9.48
C TYR A 22 -32.58 -2.80 -9.22
N LEU A 23 -32.41 -3.29 -7.99
CA LEU A 23 -31.35 -4.22 -7.61
C LEU A 23 -31.77 -5.65 -7.97
N LYS A 24 -31.41 -6.12 -9.15
CA LYS A 24 -31.82 -7.44 -9.65
C LYS A 24 -30.69 -8.46 -9.67
N LEU A 25 -29.45 -8.01 -9.81
CA LEU A 25 -28.29 -8.86 -9.93
C LEU A 25 -27.39 -8.68 -8.69
N PHE A 26 -27.49 -9.62 -7.76
CA PHE A 26 -26.63 -9.73 -6.59
C PHE A 26 -26.68 -11.17 -6.09
N ASP A 27 -25.70 -11.53 -5.28
CA ASP A 27 -25.64 -12.84 -4.61
C ASP A 27 -25.00 -12.66 -3.23
N ILE A 28 -25.36 -13.52 -2.28
CA ILE A 28 -24.78 -13.54 -0.94
C ILE A 28 -24.24 -14.94 -0.71
N VAL A 29 -22.93 -15.06 -0.58
CA VAL A 29 -22.26 -16.34 -0.37
C VAL A 29 -21.52 -16.36 0.96
N LYS A 30 -21.32 -17.56 1.51
CA LYS A 30 -20.46 -17.72 2.68
C LYS A 30 -19.01 -17.40 2.28
N TYR A 31 -18.37 -16.52 3.04
CA TYR A 31 -16.98 -16.13 2.84
C TYR A 31 -16.23 -16.24 4.17
N TYR A 32 -15.45 -17.31 4.34
CA TYR A 32 -14.82 -17.73 5.60
C TYR A 32 -15.87 -17.86 6.73
N ASP A 33 -15.79 -17.03 7.76
CA ASP A 33 -16.74 -16.97 8.90
C ASP A 33 -17.78 -15.85 8.75
N GLY A 34 -17.78 -15.15 7.62
CA GLY A 34 -18.71 -14.06 7.29
C GLY A 34 -19.52 -14.33 6.03
N LEU A 35 -20.13 -13.28 5.51
CA LEU A 35 -20.90 -13.25 4.29
C LEU A 35 -20.28 -12.26 3.29
N LEU A 36 -20.21 -12.65 2.03
CA LEU A 36 -19.78 -11.81 0.93
C LEU A 36 -21.01 -11.45 0.08
N LEU A 37 -21.31 -10.16 0.02
CA LEU A 37 -22.27 -9.62 -0.95
C LEU A 37 -21.56 -9.45 -2.29
N ARG A 38 -21.97 -10.22 -3.30
CA ARG A 38 -21.49 -10.09 -4.68
C ARG A 38 -22.37 -9.09 -5.42
N ILE A 39 -21.76 -8.17 -6.09
CA ILE A 39 -22.41 -7.12 -6.88
C ILE A 39 -22.01 -7.25 -8.36
N PRO A 40 -22.69 -6.57 -9.28
CA PRO A 40 -22.33 -6.55 -10.69
C PRO A 40 -20.88 -6.07 -10.92
N SER A 41 -20.21 -6.74 -11.85
CA SER A 41 -18.87 -6.33 -12.25
C SER A 41 -18.89 -4.93 -12.88
N ARG A 42 -17.85 -4.15 -12.62
CA ARG A 42 -17.69 -2.83 -13.25
C ARG A 42 -17.40 -2.92 -14.75
N GLU A 43 -16.71 -3.97 -15.17
CA GLU A 43 -16.38 -4.21 -16.58
C GLU A 43 -17.58 -4.76 -17.35
N ASN A 44 -18.35 -5.64 -16.73
CA ASN A 44 -19.57 -6.21 -17.32
C ASN A 44 -20.72 -6.22 -16.31
N PRO A 45 -21.55 -5.16 -16.28
CA PRO A 45 -22.66 -5.04 -15.34
C PRO A 45 -23.75 -6.12 -15.45
N SER A 46 -23.68 -6.98 -16.45
CA SER A 46 -24.59 -8.12 -16.62
C SER A 46 -24.12 -9.39 -15.91
N MET A 47 -22.93 -9.36 -15.29
CA MET A 47 -22.35 -10.50 -14.57
C MET A 47 -21.95 -10.08 -13.15
N LEU A 48 -21.99 -11.04 -12.22
CA LEU A 48 -21.44 -10.86 -10.89
C LEU A 48 -19.90 -11.04 -10.94
N GLU A 49 -19.19 -10.25 -10.16
CA GLU A 49 -17.75 -10.44 -9.97
C GLU A 49 -17.45 -11.84 -9.40
N GLU A 50 -16.32 -12.40 -9.80
CA GLU A 50 -15.87 -13.69 -9.26
C GLU A 50 -15.45 -13.55 -7.81
N VAL A 51 -15.59 -14.65 -7.06
CA VAL A 51 -15.17 -14.68 -5.65
C VAL A 51 -13.67 -14.89 -5.58
N VAL A 52 -12.93 -13.87 -5.20
CA VAL A 52 -11.51 -13.95 -4.94
C VAL A 52 -11.27 -14.23 -3.46
N LYS A 53 -10.55 -15.31 -3.17
CA LYS A 53 -10.17 -15.63 -1.79
C LYS A 53 -8.95 -14.82 -1.36
N GLN A 54 -9.12 -14.03 -0.28
CA GLN A 54 -8.10 -13.15 0.28
C GLN A 54 -7.97 -13.39 1.78
N GLU A 55 -7.48 -14.58 2.14
CA GLU A 55 -7.44 -15.02 3.53
C GLU A 55 -6.50 -14.18 4.39
N LYS A 56 -5.28 -13.94 3.90
CA LYS A 56 -4.27 -13.16 4.63
C LYS A 56 -4.70 -11.69 4.81
N MET A 57 -5.34 -11.12 3.79
CA MET A 57 -5.87 -9.76 3.86
C MET A 57 -6.99 -9.68 4.91
N LEU A 58 -7.89 -10.66 4.91
CA LEU A 58 -8.98 -10.73 5.87
C LEU A 58 -8.47 -10.88 7.31
N ASP A 59 -7.46 -11.73 7.53
CA ASP A 59 -6.88 -11.94 8.86
C ASP A 59 -6.26 -10.66 9.42
N VAL A 60 -5.52 -9.91 8.59
CA VAL A 60 -4.96 -8.61 9.01
C VAL A 60 -6.07 -7.61 9.30
N PHE A 61 -7.11 -7.57 8.48
CA PHE A 61 -8.24 -6.69 8.72
C PHE A 61 -8.94 -7.01 10.05
N LYS A 62 -9.19 -8.29 10.34
CA LYS A 62 -9.79 -8.74 11.61
C LYS A 62 -8.90 -8.43 12.81
N GLU A 63 -7.58 -8.61 12.68
CA GLU A 63 -6.62 -8.28 13.74
C GLU A 63 -6.78 -6.81 14.17
N TYR A 64 -6.85 -5.90 13.20
CA TYR A 64 -6.97 -4.46 13.46
C TYR A 64 -8.36 -4.06 13.95
N LEU A 65 -9.43 -4.65 13.43
CA LEU A 65 -10.78 -4.45 13.96
C LEU A 65 -10.89 -4.90 15.43
N ASN A 66 -10.29 -6.02 15.78
CA ASN A 66 -10.27 -6.50 17.15
C ASN A 66 -9.54 -5.53 18.09
N TRP A 67 -8.43 -4.93 17.64
CA TRP A 67 -7.74 -3.89 18.41
C TRP A 67 -8.59 -2.63 18.59
N SER A 68 -9.26 -2.17 17.53
CA SER A 68 -10.18 -1.03 17.62
C SER A 68 -11.31 -1.31 18.62
N TYR A 69 -11.87 -2.51 18.57
CA TYR A 69 -12.91 -2.93 19.53
C TYR A 69 -12.40 -2.96 20.99
N ILE A 70 -11.20 -3.53 21.24
CA ILE A 70 -10.61 -3.57 22.59
C ILE A 70 -10.36 -2.16 23.14
N MET A 71 -9.98 -1.21 22.28
CA MET A 71 -9.76 0.19 22.64
C MET A 71 -11.05 1.01 22.72
N GLY A 72 -12.23 0.43 22.40
CA GLY A 72 -13.50 1.15 22.36
C GLY A 72 -13.60 2.17 21.23
N LEU A 73 -12.87 1.97 20.12
CA LEU A 73 -12.79 2.89 18.98
C LEU A 73 -13.40 2.24 17.73
N ASN A 74 -14.70 2.31 17.58
CA ASN A 74 -15.38 1.71 16.44
C ASN A 74 -15.51 2.68 15.25
N ASN A 75 -15.62 3.97 15.54
CA ASN A 75 -15.82 5.00 14.53
C ASN A 75 -15.12 6.32 14.88
N ALA A 76 -15.20 7.29 13.99
CA ALA A 76 -14.58 8.60 14.17
C ALA A 76 -15.16 9.38 15.36
N GLY A 77 -16.42 9.15 15.72
CA GLY A 77 -17.06 9.76 16.88
C GLY A 77 -16.42 9.28 18.18
N ASP A 78 -16.24 7.97 18.34
CA ASP A 78 -15.54 7.38 19.50
C ASP A 78 -14.12 7.92 19.65
N PHE A 79 -13.40 8.02 18.52
CA PHE A 79 -12.05 8.58 18.51
C PHE A 79 -12.01 10.04 18.95
N ASN A 80 -12.95 10.87 18.45
CA ASN A 80 -13.03 12.28 18.82
C ASN A 80 -13.36 12.44 20.32
N LEU A 81 -14.29 11.64 20.83
CA LEU A 81 -14.66 11.65 22.25
C LEU A 81 -13.46 11.27 23.12
N ALA A 82 -12.73 10.22 22.78
CA ALA A 82 -11.54 9.82 23.51
C ALA A 82 -10.45 10.91 23.50
N CYS A 83 -10.32 11.68 22.40
CA CYS A 83 -9.41 12.83 22.35
C CYS A 83 -9.88 13.97 23.25
N GLU A 84 -11.19 14.28 23.28
CA GLU A 84 -11.79 15.31 24.17
C GLU A 84 -11.63 14.94 25.64
N GLU A 85 -11.70 13.67 25.98
CA GLU A 85 -11.47 13.14 27.33
C GLU A 85 -9.98 13.09 27.74
N GLY A 86 -9.07 13.45 26.84
CA GLY A 86 -7.63 13.54 27.12
C GLY A 86 -6.82 12.26 26.85
N HIS A 87 -7.41 11.24 26.23
CA HIS A 87 -6.78 9.93 25.96
C HIS A 87 -5.94 9.89 24.69
N ALA A 88 -5.80 10.98 23.92
CA ALA A 88 -5.11 11.02 22.63
C ALA A 88 -3.67 10.48 22.71
N THR A 89 -2.91 10.84 23.75
CA THR A 89 -1.52 10.38 23.93
C THR A 89 -1.44 8.86 24.12
N ASP A 90 -2.33 8.29 24.90
CA ASP A 90 -2.36 6.84 25.14
C ASP A 90 -2.71 6.09 23.85
N LEU A 91 -3.68 6.58 23.08
CA LEU A 91 -4.07 6.00 21.80
C LEU A 91 -2.92 6.01 20.79
N ILE A 92 -2.18 7.12 20.69
CA ILE A 92 -1.00 7.23 19.84
C ILE A 92 0.05 6.20 20.25
N ASN A 93 0.41 6.17 21.55
CA ASN A 93 1.43 5.27 22.07
C ASN A 93 1.05 3.79 21.84
N VAL A 94 -0.19 3.40 22.08
CA VAL A 94 -0.66 2.02 21.85
C VAL A 94 -0.61 1.68 20.37
N ALA A 95 -1.09 2.55 19.47
CA ALA A 95 -1.09 2.31 18.05
C ALA A 95 0.34 2.15 17.49
N GLU A 96 1.28 2.99 17.93
CA GLU A 96 2.69 2.89 17.54
C GLU A 96 3.36 1.64 18.10
N ALA A 97 3.11 1.30 19.38
CA ALA A 97 3.64 0.09 19.99
C ALA A 97 3.15 -1.18 19.30
N LEU A 98 1.88 -1.24 18.89
CA LEU A 98 1.33 -2.36 18.13
C LEU A 98 2.03 -2.53 16.77
N GLN A 99 2.24 -1.44 16.05
CA GLN A 99 2.98 -1.50 14.78
C GLN A 99 4.42 -1.96 14.98
N GLU A 100 5.13 -1.41 15.98
CA GLU A 100 6.52 -1.80 16.25
C GLU A 100 6.64 -3.26 16.65
N LYS A 101 5.73 -3.73 17.52
CA LYS A 101 5.66 -5.14 17.90
C LYS A 101 5.46 -6.06 16.68
N LYS A 102 4.59 -5.68 15.73
CA LYS A 102 4.37 -6.45 14.52
C LYS A 102 5.60 -6.49 13.61
N ILE A 103 6.31 -5.36 13.47
CA ILE A 103 7.54 -5.28 12.68
C ILE A 103 8.64 -6.15 13.30
N ALA A 104 8.79 -6.12 14.63
CA ALA A 104 9.72 -6.98 15.35
C ALA A 104 9.41 -8.47 15.13
N GLN A 105 8.15 -8.88 15.25
CA GLN A 105 7.72 -10.26 14.98
C GLN A 105 8.03 -10.70 13.53
N ILE A 106 7.87 -9.81 12.56
CA ILE A 106 8.23 -10.09 11.16
C ILE A 106 9.75 -10.28 11.04
N ALA A 107 10.55 -9.42 11.68
CA ALA A 107 12.01 -9.55 11.67
C ALA A 107 12.48 -10.87 12.31
N ASP A 108 11.89 -11.27 13.43
CA ASP A 108 12.15 -12.56 14.09
C ASP A 108 11.79 -13.74 13.19
N THR A 109 10.64 -13.67 12.51
CA THR A 109 10.21 -14.71 11.56
C THR A 109 11.20 -14.85 10.40
N ILE A 110 11.72 -13.74 9.87
CA ILE A 110 12.74 -13.74 8.81
C ILE A 110 14.03 -14.39 9.32
N PHE A 111 14.47 -14.03 10.52
CA PHE A 111 15.68 -14.53 11.13
C PHE A 111 15.60 -16.04 11.37
N HIS A 112 14.53 -16.53 12.01
CA HIS A 112 14.34 -17.96 12.35
C HIS A 112 14.09 -18.85 11.13
N ARG A 113 13.48 -18.32 10.06
CA ARG A 113 13.33 -19.09 8.80
C ARG A 113 14.70 -19.54 8.25
N GLY A 114 15.77 -18.83 8.59
CA GLY A 114 17.13 -19.11 8.14
C GLY A 114 17.91 -20.14 8.96
N GLU A 115 17.42 -20.57 10.12
CA GLU A 115 18.16 -21.43 11.06
C GLU A 115 18.39 -22.86 10.50
N ASN A 116 17.57 -23.32 9.57
CA ASN A 116 17.66 -24.65 8.95
C ASN A 116 18.64 -24.72 7.75
N GLY A 117 19.59 -23.79 7.63
CA GLY A 117 20.65 -23.79 6.60
C GLY A 117 20.32 -23.01 5.32
N ASN A 118 19.06 -22.68 5.07
CA ASN A 118 18.62 -21.88 3.92
C ASN A 118 18.25 -20.45 4.37
N ARG A 119 19.25 -19.67 4.75
CA ARG A 119 19.00 -18.29 5.20
C ARG A 119 18.30 -17.47 4.15
N VAL A 120 17.26 -16.75 4.59
CA VAL A 120 16.64 -15.69 3.77
C VAL A 120 17.71 -14.68 3.37
N LYS A 121 17.89 -14.45 2.09
CA LYS A 121 18.82 -13.46 1.54
C LYS A 121 18.10 -12.28 0.94
N LEU A 122 16.81 -12.43 0.66
CA LEU A 122 16.02 -11.46 -0.06
C LEU A 122 14.66 -11.26 0.61
N VAL A 123 14.40 -10.05 1.09
CA VAL A 123 13.08 -9.59 1.55
C VAL A 123 12.45 -8.76 0.44
N LEU A 124 11.27 -9.16 0.02
CA LEU A 124 10.51 -8.51 -1.05
C LEU A 124 9.33 -7.77 -0.43
N ILE A 125 9.30 -6.44 -0.54
CA ILE A 125 8.26 -5.59 0.03
C ILE A 125 7.45 -4.96 -1.08
N ALA A 126 6.23 -5.46 -1.29
CA ALA A 126 5.27 -4.87 -2.22
C ALA A 126 4.12 -4.19 -1.50
N GLY A 127 3.34 -3.48 -2.28
CA GLY A 127 2.12 -2.82 -1.86
C GLY A 127 1.79 -1.67 -2.78
N PRO A 128 0.54 -1.21 -2.79
CA PRO A 128 0.10 -0.16 -3.69
C PRO A 128 0.76 1.18 -3.38
N SER A 129 0.58 2.13 -4.29
CA SER A 129 1.14 3.48 -4.11
C SER A 129 0.67 4.11 -2.80
N SER A 130 1.60 4.77 -2.10
CA SER A 130 1.38 5.42 -0.78
C SER A 130 0.91 4.48 0.34
N SER A 131 1.21 3.19 0.25
CA SER A 131 0.95 2.22 1.32
C SER A 131 1.97 2.25 2.47
N GLY A 132 3.04 3.05 2.37
CA GLY A 132 4.06 3.15 3.43
C GLY A 132 5.20 2.14 3.33
N LYS A 133 5.42 1.51 2.17
CA LYS A 133 6.52 0.53 1.94
C LYS A 133 7.87 1.01 2.40
N THR A 134 8.29 2.18 1.98
CA THR A 134 9.62 2.74 2.30
C THR A 134 9.80 3.00 3.80
N THR A 135 8.76 3.49 4.48
CA THR A 135 8.78 3.68 5.94
C THR A 135 8.87 2.34 6.66
N PHE A 136 8.05 1.37 6.23
CA PHE A 136 8.08 0.01 6.76
C PHE A 136 9.46 -0.64 6.54
N SER A 137 10.03 -0.55 5.34
CA SER A 137 11.36 -1.09 5.00
C SER A 137 12.45 -0.54 5.92
N LYS A 138 12.43 0.76 6.22
CA LYS A 138 13.39 1.40 7.15
C LYS A 138 13.23 0.87 8.58
N ARG A 139 11.99 0.76 9.08
CA ARG A 139 11.72 0.24 10.43
C ARG A 139 12.08 -1.26 10.52
N LEU A 140 11.73 -2.05 9.52
CA LEU A 140 12.12 -3.46 9.44
C LEU A 140 13.63 -3.63 9.43
N SER A 141 14.36 -2.76 8.71
CA SER A 141 15.83 -2.77 8.72
C SER A 141 16.39 -2.62 10.11
N ILE A 142 15.84 -1.73 10.94
CA ILE A 142 16.26 -1.55 12.33
C ILE A 142 16.06 -2.85 13.12
N GLN A 143 14.90 -3.49 12.99
CA GLN A 143 14.60 -4.73 13.71
C GLN A 143 15.46 -5.91 13.23
N LEU A 144 15.79 -5.98 11.93
CA LEU A 144 16.73 -6.99 11.41
C LEU A 144 18.16 -6.79 11.94
N MET A 145 18.60 -5.52 12.14
CA MET A 145 19.88 -5.23 12.77
C MET A 145 19.94 -5.69 14.21
N THR A 146 18.85 -5.59 14.98
CA THR A 146 18.81 -6.12 16.36
C THR A 146 18.97 -7.63 16.41
N ASN A 147 18.63 -8.34 15.32
CA ASN A 147 18.83 -9.78 15.14
C ASN A 147 20.23 -10.12 14.55
N GLY A 148 21.16 -9.13 14.46
CA GLY A 148 22.52 -9.35 13.97
C GLY A 148 22.68 -9.44 12.44
N LEU A 149 21.63 -9.11 11.68
CA LEU A 149 21.67 -9.06 10.23
C LEU A 149 22.15 -7.68 9.73
N LYS A 150 22.67 -7.65 8.50
CA LYS A 150 23.02 -6.41 7.80
C LYS A 150 22.01 -6.14 6.67
N PRO A 151 20.90 -5.45 6.92
CA PRO A 151 19.92 -5.15 5.89
C PRO A 151 20.46 -4.09 4.93
N PHE A 152 20.24 -4.31 3.63
CA PHE A 152 20.55 -3.34 2.59
C PHE A 152 19.29 -3.08 1.75
N PRO A 153 18.66 -1.90 1.87
CA PRO A 153 17.48 -1.56 1.10
C PRO A 153 17.83 -1.13 -0.33
N ILE A 154 17.10 -1.70 -1.29
CA ILE A 154 17.18 -1.35 -2.72
C ILE A 154 15.75 -1.01 -3.17
N SER A 155 15.56 0.20 -3.69
CA SER A 155 14.30 0.58 -4.32
C SER A 155 14.26 0.11 -5.77
N LEU A 156 13.20 -0.59 -6.14
CA LEU A 156 12.96 -0.99 -7.53
C LEU A 156 12.76 0.22 -8.44
N ASP A 157 12.34 1.35 -7.90
CA ASP A 157 12.20 2.60 -8.66
C ASP A 157 13.53 3.08 -9.27
N ASN A 158 14.68 2.63 -8.75
CA ASN A 158 15.98 2.92 -9.33
C ASN A 158 16.27 2.15 -10.64
N TYR A 159 15.48 1.13 -10.92
CA TYR A 159 15.64 0.27 -12.10
C TYR A 159 14.64 0.59 -13.22
N PHE A 160 13.93 1.73 -13.16
CA PHE A 160 13.11 2.15 -14.30
C PHE A 160 13.96 2.27 -15.55
N VAL A 161 13.42 1.87 -16.70
CA VAL A 161 13.98 2.18 -18.01
C VAL A 161 13.93 3.69 -18.25
N ASP A 162 14.73 4.20 -19.17
CA ASP A 162 14.65 5.62 -19.53
C ASP A 162 13.23 5.97 -19.99
N ARG A 163 12.77 7.19 -19.70
CA ARG A 163 11.37 7.59 -19.93
C ARG A 163 10.88 7.29 -21.34
N GLU A 164 11.74 7.46 -22.33
CA GLU A 164 11.43 7.23 -23.75
C GLU A 164 11.20 5.75 -24.07
N GLU A 165 11.73 4.86 -23.25
CA GLU A 165 11.63 3.39 -23.38
C GLU A 165 10.46 2.81 -22.57
N THR A 166 9.78 3.64 -21.74
CA THR A 166 8.64 3.19 -20.93
C THR A 166 7.52 2.66 -21.84
N PRO A 167 6.95 1.47 -21.57
CA PRO A 167 5.81 0.94 -22.32
C PRO A 167 4.66 1.94 -22.39
N LEU A 168 3.88 1.88 -23.45
CA LEU A 168 2.67 2.69 -23.59
C LEU A 168 1.44 1.89 -23.16
N ASP A 169 0.48 2.58 -22.53
CA ASP A 169 -0.85 2.05 -22.26
C ASP A 169 -1.72 1.99 -23.53
N GLU A 170 -2.95 1.49 -23.42
CA GLU A 170 -3.91 1.37 -24.51
C GLU A 170 -4.30 2.73 -25.14
N ASN A 171 -4.07 3.82 -24.43
CA ASN A 171 -4.35 5.19 -24.86
C ASN A 171 -3.12 5.89 -25.45
N GLY A 172 -1.97 5.20 -25.52
CA GLY A 172 -0.71 5.75 -26.03
C GLY A 172 0.04 6.63 -25.00
N ASN A 173 -0.31 6.58 -23.73
CA ASN A 173 0.43 7.25 -22.66
C ASN A 173 1.45 6.29 -22.04
N TYR A 174 2.51 6.84 -21.43
CA TYR A 174 3.49 6.02 -20.70
C TYR A 174 2.85 5.28 -19.53
N ASP A 175 2.95 3.95 -19.52
CA ASP A 175 2.48 3.07 -18.44
C ASP A 175 3.61 2.87 -17.41
N TYR A 176 3.74 3.81 -16.49
CA TYR A 176 4.71 3.74 -15.39
C TYR A 176 4.37 2.68 -14.34
N GLU A 177 3.16 2.14 -14.35
CA GLU A 177 2.74 1.09 -13.43
C GLU A 177 3.02 -0.31 -14.01
N SER A 178 3.46 -0.42 -15.24
CA SER A 178 3.83 -1.69 -15.88
C SER A 178 5.07 -2.30 -15.25
N LEU A 179 5.10 -3.64 -15.12
CA LEU A 179 6.31 -4.37 -14.73
C LEU A 179 7.48 -4.10 -15.70
N TYR A 180 7.16 -3.95 -16.98
CA TYR A 180 8.15 -3.72 -18.05
C TYR A 180 8.63 -2.27 -18.16
N ALA A 181 8.13 -1.39 -17.27
CA ALA A 181 8.78 -0.11 -17.02
C ALA A 181 10.07 -0.25 -16.21
N LEU A 182 10.34 -1.45 -15.66
CA LEU A 182 11.59 -1.79 -15.00
C LEU A 182 12.54 -2.48 -15.99
N ASP A 183 13.81 -2.17 -15.88
CA ASP A 183 14.90 -2.88 -16.55
C ASP A 183 15.15 -4.22 -15.84
N LEU A 184 14.31 -5.20 -16.14
CA LEU A 184 14.32 -6.52 -15.51
C LEU A 184 15.64 -7.28 -15.79
N GLU A 185 16.25 -7.06 -16.94
CA GLU A 185 17.49 -7.70 -17.31
C GLU A 185 18.65 -7.21 -16.43
N LEU A 186 18.86 -5.90 -16.38
CA LEU A 186 19.88 -5.28 -15.52
C LEU A 186 19.65 -5.66 -14.05
N PHE A 187 18.39 -5.57 -13.58
CA PHE A 187 18.04 -5.91 -12.21
C PHE A 187 18.42 -7.36 -11.86
N ASN A 188 18.04 -8.32 -12.69
CA ASN A 188 18.31 -9.74 -12.43
C ASN A 188 19.81 -10.07 -12.57
N GLN A 189 20.53 -9.45 -13.52
CA GLN A 189 21.99 -9.59 -13.64
C GLN A 189 22.70 -9.10 -12.37
N GLN A 190 22.35 -7.92 -11.87
CA GLN A 190 22.97 -7.35 -10.67
C GLN A 190 22.58 -8.15 -9.41
N LEU A 191 21.31 -8.55 -9.27
CA LEU A 191 20.86 -9.36 -8.15
C LEU A 191 21.60 -10.70 -8.07
N GLN A 192 21.78 -11.39 -9.19
CA GLN A 192 22.54 -12.65 -9.26
C GLN A 192 24.02 -12.43 -8.95
N ALA A 193 24.65 -11.37 -9.46
CA ALA A 193 26.03 -11.02 -9.16
C ALA A 193 26.24 -10.78 -7.66
N LEU A 194 25.34 -10.00 -7.03
CA LEU A 194 25.36 -9.78 -5.57
C LEU A 194 25.25 -11.09 -4.80
N LEU A 195 24.33 -11.97 -5.17
CA LEU A 195 24.13 -13.27 -4.49
C LEU A 195 25.31 -14.24 -4.68
N ARG A 196 26.17 -14.03 -5.69
CA ARG A 196 27.47 -14.71 -5.85
C ARG A 196 28.61 -14.03 -5.07
N GLY A 197 28.35 -12.89 -4.39
CA GLY A 197 29.35 -12.12 -3.65
C GLY A 197 30.22 -11.20 -4.53
N GLU A 198 29.77 -10.92 -5.76
CA GLU A 198 30.43 -9.97 -6.66
C GLU A 198 30.08 -8.53 -6.29
N GLU A 199 30.95 -7.58 -6.62
CA GLU A 199 30.66 -6.14 -6.46
C GLU A 199 29.89 -5.63 -7.68
N VAL A 200 28.82 -4.89 -7.46
CA VAL A 200 28.03 -4.23 -8.51
C VAL A 200 27.90 -2.73 -8.24
N GLU A 201 27.81 -1.93 -9.28
CA GLU A 201 27.45 -0.52 -9.17
C GLU A 201 25.93 -0.38 -9.36
N LEU A 202 25.24 0.15 -8.32
CA LEU A 202 23.79 0.29 -8.34
C LEU A 202 23.37 1.53 -9.14
N PRO A 203 22.33 1.43 -9.99
CA PRO A 203 21.76 2.59 -10.66
C PRO A 203 20.98 3.46 -9.69
N ARG A 204 20.80 4.73 -10.05
CA ARG A 204 19.82 5.65 -9.46
C ARG A 204 18.96 6.22 -10.57
N PHE A 205 17.66 6.27 -10.35
CA PHE A 205 16.75 6.87 -11.31
C PHE A 205 16.52 8.36 -10.98
N ASN A 206 16.83 9.22 -11.96
CA ASN A 206 16.57 10.65 -11.86
C ASN A 206 15.17 10.95 -12.42
N PHE A 207 14.19 11.11 -11.53
CA PHE A 207 12.78 11.36 -11.90
C PHE A 207 12.58 12.66 -12.69
N SER A 208 13.39 13.68 -12.45
CA SER A 208 13.31 14.95 -13.16
C SER A 208 13.76 14.81 -14.62
N LEU A 209 14.88 14.12 -14.84
CA LEU A 209 15.41 13.86 -16.17
C LEU A 209 14.75 12.66 -16.86
N GLY A 210 14.16 11.73 -16.09
CA GLY A 210 13.57 10.49 -16.56
C GLY A 210 14.61 9.51 -17.08
N LYS A 211 15.79 9.45 -16.45
CA LYS A 211 16.94 8.62 -16.88
C LYS A 211 17.64 7.95 -15.71
N LYS A 212 18.25 6.79 -15.98
CA LYS A 212 19.17 6.14 -15.05
C LYS A 212 20.52 6.89 -15.02
N GLU A 213 21.08 6.99 -13.83
CA GLU A 213 22.40 7.58 -13.56
C GLU A 213 23.23 6.62 -12.69
N TYR A 214 24.53 6.58 -12.91
CA TYR A 214 25.47 5.88 -12.05
C TYR A 214 26.33 6.91 -11.32
N LYS A 215 26.38 6.80 -9.99
CA LYS A 215 27.09 7.77 -9.11
C LYS A 215 28.20 7.15 -8.31
N GLY A 216 28.65 5.94 -8.71
CA GLY A 216 29.69 5.20 -8.02
C GLY A 216 29.20 4.44 -6.78
N ASP A 217 27.89 4.23 -6.62
CA ASP A 217 27.30 3.50 -5.50
C ASP A 217 27.55 1.99 -5.66
N LYS A 218 28.69 1.53 -5.16
CA LYS A 218 29.09 0.12 -5.22
C LYS A 218 28.58 -0.67 -4.03
N LEU A 219 28.09 -1.85 -4.29
CA LEU A 219 27.62 -2.80 -3.30
C LEU A 219 28.28 -4.17 -3.49
N LYS A 220 28.76 -4.72 -2.39
CA LYS A 220 29.15 -6.11 -2.26
C LYS A 220 28.52 -6.66 -0.99
N ILE A 221 27.86 -7.81 -1.06
CA ILE A 221 27.20 -8.40 0.10
C ILE A 221 28.09 -9.38 0.84
N GLU A 222 27.88 -9.48 2.15
CA GLU A 222 28.54 -10.43 3.06
C GLU A 222 27.54 -11.55 3.45
N ASP A 223 28.02 -12.56 4.18
CA ASP A 223 27.18 -13.70 4.58
C ASP A 223 25.98 -13.34 5.41
N ASN A 224 26.09 -12.33 6.28
CA ASN A 224 24.99 -11.83 7.12
C ASN A 224 24.20 -10.68 6.46
N THR A 225 24.49 -10.33 5.22
CA THR A 225 23.73 -9.33 4.48
C THR A 225 22.39 -9.90 4.02
N ILE A 226 21.34 -9.14 4.22
CA ILE A 226 19.99 -9.39 3.70
C ILE A 226 19.57 -8.21 2.81
N LEU A 227 19.22 -8.50 1.56
CA LEU A 227 18.75 -7.49 0.62
C LEU A 227 17.25 -7.24 0.85
N ILE A 228 16.86 -5.99 0.92
CA ILE A 228 15.44 -5.60 1.05
C ILE A 228 15.06 -4.87 -0.24
N LEU A 229 14.29 -5.55 -1.09
CA LEU A 229 13.77 -4.97 -2.32
C LEU A 229 12.38 -4.39 -2.07
N GLU A 230 12.22 -3.09 -2.27
CA GLU A 230 10.92 -2.45 -2.15
C GLU A 230 10.44 -1.88 -3.48
N GLY A 231 9.18 -2.14 -3.80
CA GLY A 231 8.53 -1.59 -4.99
C GLY A 231 7.16 -2.22 -5.23
N ILE A 232 6.41 -1.64 -6.15
CA ILE A 232 5.03 -2.10 -6.43
C ILE A 232 5.02 -3.53 -6.99
N HIS A 233 6.07 -3.94 -7.71
CA HIS A 233 6.20 -5.25 -8.37
C HIS A 233 6.93 -6.30 -7.55
N ALA A 234 7.32 -6.03 -6.30
CA ALA A 234 8.20 -6.93 -5.54
C ALA A 234 7.60 -8.34 -5.31
N LEU A 235 6.28 -8.51 -5.35
CA LEU A 235 5.62 -9.82 -5.23
C LEU A 235 5.25 -10.48 -6.57
N ASN A 236 5.50 -9.80 -7.69
CA ASN A 236 5.30 -10.42 -9.00
C ASN A 236 6.36 -11.53 -9.22
N PRO A 237 5.97 -12.77 -9.53
CA PRO A 237 6.92 -13.88 -9.73
C PRO A 237 7.94 -13.62 -10.83
N GLU A 238 7.58 -12.83 -11.85
CA GLU A 238 8.45 -12.51 -12.99
C GLU A 238 9.61 -11.59 -12.60
N LEU A 239 9.54 -10.90 -11.46
CA LEU A 239 10.62 -10.02 -11.02
C LEU A 239 11.88 -10.81 -10.63
N THR A 240 11.73 -11.94 -9.94
CA THR A 240 12.84 -12.72 -9.40
C THR A 240 12.70 -14.22 -9.71
N PRO A 241 12.58 -14.62 -11.00
CA PRO A 241 12.24 -15.99 -11.37
C PRO A 241 13.35 -16.99 -11.01
N HIS A 242 14.62 -16.54 -10.97
CA HIS A 242 15.79 -17.40 -10.75
C HIS A 242 16.18 -17.56 -9.28
N ILE A 243 15.50 -16.88 -8.36
CA ILE A 243 15.80 -16.99 -6.92
C ILE A 243 14.87 -18.02 -6.28
N PRO A 244 15.41 -19.03 -5.58
CA PRO A 244 14.61 -20.05 -4.89
C PRO A 244 13.66 -19.43 -3.86
N ALA A 245 12.49 -20.05 -3.69
CA ALA A 245 11.46 -19.52 -2.79
C ALA A 245 11.91 -19.50 -1.32
N GLU A 246 12.66 -20.51 -0.89
CA GLU A 246 13.20 -20.62 0.47
C GLU A 246 14.20 -19.53 0.84
N ARG A 247 14.80 -18.87 -0.15
CA ARG A 247 15.72 -17.73 0.05
C ARG A 247 15.02 -16.38 0.04
N LYS A 248 13.71 -16.37 -0.18
CA LYS A 248 12.89 -15.16 -0.24
C LYS A 248 11.95 -15.09 0.96
N PHE A 249 11.68 -13.88 1.42
CA PHE A 249 10.58 -13.58 2.33
C PHE A 249 9.77 -12.43 1.75
N LYS A 250 8.48 -12.65 1.59
CA LYS A 250 7.58 -11.78 0.86
C LYS A 250 6.64 -11.05 1.80
N ILE A 251 6.60 -9.73 1.71
CA ILE A 251 5.78 -8.86 2.57
C ILE A 251 4.89 -7.98 1.72
N TYR A 252 3.60 -8.01 2.00
CA TYR A 252 2.66 -7.06 1.41
C TYR A 252 2.31 -5.97 2.42
N VAL A 253 2.50 -4.70 2.05
CA VAL A 253 2.21 -3.54 2.89
C VAL A 253 1.01 -2.80 2.34
N SER A 254 -0.05 -2.68 3.12
CA SER A 254 -1.23 -1.90 2.80
C SER A 254 -1.55 -0.89 3.89
N ALA A 255 -2.31 0.15 3.57
CA ALA A 255 -2.81 1.14 4.51
C ALA A 255 -4.31 0.90 4.75
N LEU A 256 -4.64 -0.28 5.31
CA LEU A 256 -6.02 -0.68 5.54
C LEU A 256 -6.69 0.24 6.56
N THR A 257 -7.68 0.98 6.10
CA THR A 257 -8.49 1.81 6.99
C THR A 257 -9.46 0.93 7.75
N THR A 258 -9.35 0.90 9.08
CA THR A 258 -10.18 0.07 9.96
C THR A 258 -11.16 0.89 10.76
N ILE A 259 -10.97 2.20 10.85
CA ILE A 259 -11.92 3.10 11.49
C ILE A 259 -13.02 3.49 10.48
N SER A 260 -14.28 3.36 10.89
CA SER A 260 -15.43 3.85 10.15
C SER A 260 -15.69 5.32 10.45
N LEU A 261 -16.39 6.01 9.56
CA LEU A 261 -16.84 7.37 9.82
C LEU A 261 -17.96 7.37 10.88
N ASP A 262 -18.89 6.45 10.71
CA ASP A 262 -20.02 6.16 11.59
C ASP A 262 -20.41 4.67 11.44
N ASP A 263 -21.55 4.25 11.98
CA ASP A 263 -21.99 2.85 11.99
C ASP A 263 -22.32 2.29 10.59
N HIS A 264 -22.45 3.14 9.58
CA HIS A 264 -22.88 2.76 8.22
C HIS A 264 -21.90 3.16 7.13
N ASN A 265 -21.03 4.14 7.39
CA ASN A 265 -20.12 4.70 6.41
C ASN A 265 -18.66 4.38 6.77
N TRP A 266 -18.05 3.52 6.02
CA TRP A 266 -16.63 3.21 6.15
C TRP A 266 -15.78 4.14 5.28
N ILE A 267 -14.52 4.29 5.66
CA ILE A 267 -13.57 5.09 4.89
C ILE A 267 -12.78 4.15 3.97
N PRO A 268 -12.86 4.30 2.63
CA PRO A 268 -12.12 3.45 1.72
C PRO A 268 -10.59 3.58 1.90
N THR A 269 -9.90 2.45 1.90
CA THR A 269 -8.43 2.41 1.91
C THR A 269 -7.81 3.22 0.76
N THR A 270 -8.49 3.27 -0.38
CA THR A 270 -8.09 4.07 -1.54
C THR A 270 -8.06 5.56 -1.25
N ASP A 271 -9.02 6.07 -0.46
CA ASP A 271 -9.12 7.48 -0.13
C ASP A 271 -8.02 7.89 0.85
N ASN A 272 -7.74 7.05 1.84
CA ASN A 272 -6.60 7.24 2.73
C ASN A 272 -5.28 7.32 1.92
N ARG A 273 -5.06 6.37 1.01
CA ARG A 273 -3.85 6.36 0.17
C ARG A 273 -3.78 7.55 -0.79
N LEU A 274 -4.92 8.02 -1.29
CA LEU A 274 -4.98 9.23 -2.12
C LEU A 274 -4.55 10.47 -1.33
N LEU A 275 -5.05 10.64 -0.10
CA LEU A 275 -4.62 11.72 0.80
C LEU A 275 -3.12 11.66 1.08
N ARG A 276 -2.60 10.50 1.46
CA ARG A 276 -1.15 10.29 1.64
C ARG A 276 -0.36 10.63 0.38
N ARG A 277 -0.87 10.27 -0.81
CA ARG A 277 -0.23 10.57 -2.09
C ARG A 277 -0.23 12.05 -2.41
N ILE A 278 -1.33 12.74 -2.20
CA ILE A 278 -1.42 14.20 -2.40
C ILE A 278 -0.35 14.91 -1.55
N ILE A 279 -0.27 14.59 -0.27
CA ILE A 279 0.70 15.20 0.64
C ILE A 279 2.14 14.88 0.21
N ARG A 280 2.44 13.63 -0.11
CA ARG A 280 3.77 13.21 -0.55
C ARG A 280 4.17 13.89 -1.86
N ASP A 281 3.30 13.85 -2.86
CA ASP A 281 3.59 14.36 -4.20
C ASP A 281 3.78 15.88 -4.18
N PHE A 282 3.02 16.59 -3.34
CA PHE A 282 3.21 18.02 -3.10
C PHE A 282 4.57 18.32 -2.46
N ASN A 283 4.90 17.63 -1.34
CA ASN A 283 6.10 17.95 -0.56
C ASN A 283 7.41 17.49 -1.22
N TYR A 284 7.39 16.40 -2.01
CA TYR A 284 8.62 15.74 -2.46
C TYR A 284 8.74 15.57 -3.98
N ARG A 285 7.66 15.77 -4.75
CA ARG A 285 7.66 15.56 -6.20
C ARG A 285 7.25 16.79 -7.01
N GLY A 286 6.82 17.86 -6.33
CA GLY A 286 6.41 19.12 -6.95
C GLY A 286 5.10 19.06 -7.73
N TYR A 287 4.26 18.03 -7.50
CA TYR A 287 2.94 17.94 -8.13
C TYR A 287 1.86 18.62 -7.28
N SER A 288 0.94 19.28 -7.95
CA SER A 288 -0.26 19.82 -7.30
C SER A 288 -1.24 18.70 -6.91
N ALA A 289 -2.17 18.99 -5.99
CA ALA A 289 -3.24 18.08 -5.64
C ALA A 289 -4.09 17.69 -6.87
N ARG A 290 -4.37 18.64 -7.76
CA ARG A 290 -5.12 18.43 -9.00
C ARG A 290 -4.42 17.41 -9.93
N GLU A 291 -3.12 17.57 -10.15
CA GLU A 291 -2.32 16.64 -10.97
C GLU A 291 -2.29 15.23 -10.35
N THR A 292 -2.16 15.14 -9.03
CA THR A 292 -2.18 13.85 -8.32
C THR A 292 -3.53 13.16 -8.48
N ILE A 293 -4.64 13.90 -8.31
CA ILE A 293 -6.01 13.36 -8.46
C ILE A 293 -6.26 12.94 -9.92
N SER A 294 -5.83 13.74 -10.90
CA SER A 294 -6.04 13.41 -12.32
C SER A 294 -5.33 12.13 -12.77
N ARG A 295 -4.20 11.80 -12.12
CA ARG A 295 -3.44 10.56 -12.38
C ARG A 295 -3.95 9.35 -11.58
N TRP A 296 -4.80 9.56 -10.58
CA TRP A 296 -5.24 8.49 -9.69
C TRP A 296 -5.95 7.33 -10.39
N PRO A 297 -6.83 7.55 -11.39
CA PRO A 297 -7.43 6.45 -12.14
C PRO A 297 -6.42 5.53 -12.83
N SER A 298 -5.37 6.08 -13.43
CA SER A 298 -4.30 5.30 -14.06
C SER A 298 -3.52 4.47 -13.03
N VAL A 299 -3.22 5.04 -11.86
CA VAL A 299 -2.59 4.32 -10.75
C VAL A 299 -3.47 3.15 -10.30
N ARG A 300 -4.78 3.37 -10.17
CA ARG A 300 -5.72 2.32 -9.78
C ARG A 300 -5.78 1.18 -10.80
N ALA A 301 -5.83 1.51 -12.08
CA ALA A 301 -5.79 0.51 -13.15
C ALA A 301 -4.49 -0.33 -13.10
N GLY A 302 -3.35 0.32 -12.84
CA GLY A 302 -2.08 -0.36 -12.67
C GLY A 302 -2.06 -1.27 -11.41
N GLU A 303 -2.66 -0.83 -10.30
CA GLU A 303 -2.78 -1.64 -9.09
C GLU A 303 -3.62 -2.91 -9.32
N ASP A 304 -4.76 -2.78 -10.00
CA ASP A 304 -5.64 -3.89 -10.33
C ASP A 304 -4.96 -4.92 -11.25
N LYS A 305 -4.12 -4.45 -12.18
CA LYS A 305 -3.41 -5.31 -13.14
C LYS A 305 -2.13 -5.95 -12.58
N TRP A 306 -1.33 -5.19 -11.81
CA TRP A 306 0.05 -5.55 -11.51
C TRP A 306 0.35 -5.82 -10.04
N ILE A 307 -0.54 -5.44 -9.10
CA ILE A 307 -0.25 -5.53 -7.67
C ILE A 307 -1.21 -6.47 -6.96
N PHE A 308 -2.52 -6.22 -7.05
CA PHE A 308 -3.53 -7.00 -6.32
C PHE A 308 -3.60 -8.48 -6.69
N PRO A 309 -3.35 -8.91 -7.94
CA PRO A 309 -3.31 -10.33 -8.27
C PRO A 309 -2.23 -11.12 -7.51
N TYR A 310 -1.18 -10.43 -7.04
CA TYR A 310 -0.03 -11.05 -6.37
C TYR A 310 0.01 -10.83 -4.86
N GLN A 311 -0.95 -10.12 -4.28
CA GLN A 311 -0.90 -9.76 -2.85
C GLN A 311 -0.95 -10.99 -1.93
N GLU A 312 -1.74 -12.02 -2.27
CA GLU A 312 -1.81 -13.27 -1.49
C GLU A 312 -0.55 -14.15 -1.62
N ASN A 313 0.38 -13.82 -2.54
CA ASN A 313 1.70 -14.47 -2.60
C ASN A 313 2.62 -14.07 -1.43
N ALA A 314 2.25 -13.07 -0.63
CA ALA A 314 3.02 -12.66 0.53
C ALA A 314 3.11 -13.76 1.59
N ASP A 315 4.25 -13.87 2.28
CA ASP A 315 4.39 -14.70 3.48
C ASP A 315 3.68 -14.04 4.66
N VAL A 316 3.70 -12.69 4.70
CA VAL A 316 3.02 -11.87 5.72
C VAL A 316 2.47 -10.60 5.10
N MET A 317 1.36 -10.12 5.64
CA MET A 317 0.81 -8.81 5.33
C MET A 317 0.95 -7.87 6.52
N PHE A 318 1.21 -6.59 6.24
CA PHE A 318 1.37 -5.55 7.25
C PHE A 318 0.45 -4.39 6.95
N ASN A 319 -0.34 -3.97 7.95
CA ASN A 319 -1.14 -2.76 7.86
C ASN A 319 -0.33 -1.56 8.37
N SER A 320 -0.09 -0.60 7.50
CA SER A 320 0.65 0.63 7.82
C SER A 320 -0.25 1.78 8.29
N ALA A 321 -1.57 1.60 8.29
CA ALA A 321 -2.48 2.63 8.78
C ALA A 321 -2.42 2.74 10.31
N LEU A 322 -2.51 3.96 10.80
CA LEU A 322 -2.63 4.28 12.22
C LEU A 322 -4.04 4.80 12.50
N LEU A 323 -4.60 4.47 13.65
CA LEU A 323 -5.96 4.88 14.02
C LEU A 323 -6.15 6.41 14.02
N PHE A 324 -5.12 7.14 14.43
CA PHE A 324 -5.11 8.61 14.52
C PHE A 324 -4.68 9.31 13.22
N GLU A 325 -4.40 8.56 12.16
CA GLU A 325 -3.76 9.06 10.95
C GLU A 325 -4.53 10.19 10.27
N PHE A 326 -5.86 10.09 10.18
CA PHE A 326 -6.67 11.12 9.53
C PHE A 326 -6.58 12.48 10.23
N ALA A 327 -6.48 12.50 11.56
CA ALA A 327 -6.29 13.73 12.32
C ALA A 327 -4.97 14.42 11.95
N VAL A 328 -3.91 13.63 11.76
CA VAL A 328 -2.59 14.15 11.33
C VAL A 328 -2.60 14.54 9.86
N LEU A 329 -3.13 13.69 8.98
CA LEU A 329 -3.18 13.96 7.53
C LEU A 329 -4.00 15.22 7.21
N ARG A 330 -5.05 15.51 7.97
CA ARG A 330 -5.85 16.72 7.80
C ARG A 330 -4.99 17.98 7.85
N LEU A 331 -4.10 18.10 8.83
CA LEU A 331 -3.24 19.26 9.01
C LEU A 331 -2.34 19.53 7.79
N HIS A 332 -1.99 18.49 7.06
CA HIS A 332 -1.13 18.58 5.87
C HIS A 332 -1.92 18.64 4.56
N ALA A 333 -3.05 17.93 4.47
CA ALA A 333 -3.84 17.86 3.25
C ALA A 333 -4.71 19.10 3.04
N GLU A 334 -5.24 19.69 4.10
CA GLU A 334 -6.16 20.82 4.05
C GLU A 334 -5.53 22.06 3.38
N PRO A 335 -4.31 22.50 3.77
CA PRO A 335 -3.65 23.63 3.08
C PRO A 335 -3.39 23.37 1.59
N VAL A 336 -2.95 22.16 1.24
CA VAL A 336 -2.68 21.76 -0.15
C VAL A 336 -3.98 21.76 -0.97
N SER A 337 -5.06 21.26 -0.39
CA SER A 337 -6.37 21.20 -1.04
C SER A 337 -6.93 22.60 -1.29
N TYR A 338 -6.89 23.49 -0.32
CA TYR A 338 -7.33 24.88 -0.49
C TYR A 338 -6.53 25.60 -1.55
N THR A 339 -5.22 25.41 -1.63
CA THR A 339 -4.37 26.10 -2.59
C THR A 339 -4.59 25.62 -4.03
N HIS A 340 -4.94 24.33 -4.23
CA HIS A 340 -4.91 23.73 -5.55
C HIS A 340 -6.26 23.24 -6.08
N LEU A 341 -7.27 23.05 -5.21
CA LEU A 341 -8.58 22.52 -5.59
C LEU A 341 -9.70 23.57 -5.55
N THR A 342 -9.58 24.55 -4.69
CA THR A 342 -10.49 25.69 -4.74
C THR A 342 -10.19 26.52 -5.99
N LEU A 343 -11.21 26.73 -6.82
CA LEU A 343 -11.12 27.75 -7.87
C LEU A 343 -10.73 29.07 -7.19
N PRO A 344 -9.80 29.86 -7.77
CA PRO A 344 -9.62 31.21 -7.32
C PRO A 344 -10.97 31.91 -7.54
N THR A 345 -11.74 32.05 -6.48
CA THR A 345 -12.79 33.04 -6.43
C THR A 345 -12.07 34.37 -6.40
N LYS A 346 -11.70 34.88 -7.56
CA LYS A 346 -11.56 36.31 -7.74
C LYS A 346 -12.95 36.90 -7.47
N LEU A 347 -13.19 37.24 -6.25
CA LEU A 347 -14.09 38.30 -5.94
C LEU A 347 -13.39 39.55 -6.48
N GLU A 348 -13.64 39.88 -7.75
CA GLU A 348 -13.49 41.21 -8.22
C GLU A 348 -14.63 42.02 -7.59
N VAL A 349 -14.29 42.82 -6.58
CA VAL A 349 -15.13 43.91 -6.10
C VAL A 349 -14.89 45.07 -7.01
#